data_0c86772772a74fa0792f48bf25fd3a0e
#
_entry.id   0c86772772a74fa0792f48bf25fd3a0e
#
_cell.length_a   1.000
_cell.length_b   1.000
_cell.length_c   1.000
_cell.angle_alpha   90.00
_cell.angle_beta   90.00
_cell.angle_gamma   90.00
#
_symmetry.space_group_name_H-M   'P 1'
#
loop_
_entity.id
_entity.type
_entity.pdbx_description
1 polymer ?
#
loop_
_entity_poly.entity_id
_entity_poly.type
_entity_poly.pdbx_seq_one_letter_code
_entity_poly.pdbx_strand_id
1 'polypeptide(L)'
;MKYVLKLLKYLVLASVTILVAYVGMTTFPEPMFDHRVVYRNYEIWSDQSIPPQISNVLDDVNRRLVRSDLQGENKKFKIFFCNASWRLWLYGQHFSDQVGADADTAVTRNIYVRASDIASNRILPPGGGDLADAAQRPLSYFIAHEAAHIIVARQFGRLVSFRYPEWLMEGYADYVGKGGDFDFDENYRLFRIHSPQMDFQQSGLYRGFHLRVALLLDKQGWTAKQIFEHPPSDNAMNALLTKFATSPKSADSH
;
A
#
# COMPACT_ATOMS: atom_id res chain seq x y z
N MET A 1 -36.28 -30.88 -23.66
CA MET A 1 -36.39 -29.44 -23.39
C MET A 1 -36.62 -29.13 -21.91
N LYS A 2 -37.63 -29.71 -21.22
CA LYS A 2 -37.91 -29.43 -19.78
C LYS A 2 -36.74 -29.74 -18.83
N TYR A 3 -35.99 -30.83 -19.04
CA TYR A 3 -34.83 -31.19 -18.20
C TYR A 3 -33.66 -30.24 -18.37
N VAL A 4 -33.39 -29.78 -19.59
CA VAL A 4 -32.32 -28.80 -19.88
C VAL A 4 -32.62 -27.47 -19.18
N LEU A 5 -33.88 -27.01 -19.23
CA LEU A 5 -34.31 -25.78 -18.54
C LEU A 5 -34.20 -25.91 -17.02
N LYS A 6 -34.54 -27.09 -16.44
CA LYS A 6 -34.34 -27.33 -15.01
C LYS A 6 -32.85 -27.30 -14.63
N LEU A 7 -32.01 -27.99 -15.39
CA LEU A 7 -30.57 -28.00 -15.16
C LEU A 7 -29.98 -26.58 -15.21
N LEU A 8 -30.34 -25.81 -16.24
CA LEU A 8 -29.90 -24.42 -16.39
C LEU A 8 -30.32 -23.56 -15.18
N LYS A 9 -31.58 -23.73 -14.71
CA LYS A 9 -32.06 -23.02 -13.52
C LYS A 9 -31.22 -23.34 -12.26
N TYR A 10 -30.87 -24.61 -12.04
CA TYR A 10 -30.06 -25.01 -10.89
C TYR A 10 -28.61 -24.49 -11.01
N LEU A 11 -28.03 -24.49 -12.22
CA LEU A 11 -26.71 -23.93 -12.47
C LEU A 11 -26.66 -22.42 -12.18
N VAL A 12 -27.69 -21.70 -12.68
CA VAL A 12 -27.80 -20.25 -12.40
C VAL A 12 -27.94 -19.98 -10.90
N LEU A 13 -28.83 -20.74 -10.22
CA LEU A 13 -29.03 -20.59 -8.77
C LEU A 13 -27.74 -20.87 -8.00
N ALA A 14 -27.05 -21.96 -8.33
CA ALA A 14 -25.78 -22.31 -7.71
C ALA A 14 -24.72 -21.22 -7.94
N SER A 15 -24.60 -20.70 -9.17
CA SER A 15 -23.67 -19.62 -9.49
C SER A 15 -23.96 -18.34 -8.71
N VAL A 16 -25.23 -17.95 -8.60
CA VAL A 16 -25.65 -16.78 -7.80
C VAL A 16 -25.35 -17.00 -6.32
N THR A 17 -25.62 -18.19 -5.79
CA THR A 17 -25.31 -18.51 -4.37
C THR A 17 -23.81 -18.44 -4.10
N ILE A 18 -22.97 -18.99 -4.98
CA ILE A 18 -21.52 -18.93 -4.86
C ILE A 18 -21.04 -17.46 -4.91
N LEU A 19 -21.58 -16.68 -5.84
CA LEU A 19 -21.22 -15.25 -5.97
C LEU A 19 -21.61 -14.47 -4.70
N VAL A 20 -22.80 -14.67 -4.18
CA VAL A 20 -23.27 -14.01 -2.94
C VAL A 20 -22.40 -14.43 -1.76
N ALA A 21 -22.07 -15.71 -1.63
CA ALA A 21 -21.18 -16.20 -0.57
C ALA A 21 -19.77 -15.59 -0.71
N TYR A 22 -19.23 -15.53 -1.92
CA TYR A 22 -17.93 -14.91 -2.19
C TYR A 22 -17.93 -13.41 -1.82
N VAL A 23 -18.91 -12.65 -2.29
CA VAL A 23 -19.06 -11.22 -1.97
C VAL A 23 -19.25 -11.02 -0.47
N GLY A 24 -20.07 -11.84 0.18
CA GLY A 24 -20.27 -11.79 1.63
C GLY A 24 -18.97 -12.03 2.40
N MET A 25 -18.23 -13.07 2.03
CA MET A 25 -16.97 -13.44 2.66
C MET A 25 -15.88 -12.37 2.47
N THR A 26 -15.76 -11.80 1.27
CA THR A 26 -14.75 -10.74 1.00
C THR A 26 -15.12 -9.40 1.62
N THR A 27 -16.43 -9.10 1.76
CA THR A 27 -16.90 -7.86 2.41
C THR A 27 -16.82 -7.93 3.93
N PHE A 28 -17.05 -9.10 4.52
CA PHE A 28 -17.05 -9.38 5.95
C PHE A 28 -16.07 -10.51 6.28
N PRO A 29 -14.74 -10.25 6.22
CA PRO A 29 -13.73 -11.28 6.39
C PRO A 29 -13.56 -11.75 7.83
N GLU A 30 -14.03 -10.99 8.83
CA GLU A 30 -13.78 -11.20 10.25
C GLU A 30 -14.07 -12.64 10.73
N PRO A 31 -15.15 -13.32 10.29
CA PRO A 31 -15.43 -14.71 10.75
C PRO A 31 -14.38 -15.73 10.32
N MET A 32 -13.50 -15.37 9.39
CA MET A 32 -12.43 -16.24 8.89
C MET A 32 -11.11 -16.07 9.66
N PHE A 33 -11.08 -15.20 10.69
CA PHE A 33 -9.90 -14.88 11.48
C PHE A 33 -10.19 -15.04 12.98
N ASP A 34 -9.55 -16.02 13.62
CA ASP A 34 -9.88 -16.46 14.98
C ASP A 34 -9.32 -15.53 16.08
N HIS A 35 -8.33 -14.72 15.75
CA HIS A 35 -7.65 -13.86 16.71
C HIS A 35 -7.88 -12.39 16.41
N ARG A 36 -8.20 -11.61 17.45
CA ARG A 36 -8.46 -10.17 17.35
C ARG A 36 -7.76 -9.40 18.45
N VAL A 37 -7.12 -8.28 18.07
CA VAL A 37 -6.55 -7.30 18.99
C VAL A 37 -7.00 -5.90 18.54
N VAL A 38 -7.28 -5.02 19.51
CA VAL A 38 -7.53 -3.60 19.25
C VAL A 38 -6.42 -2.79 19.91
N TYR A 39 -5.77 -1.93 19.14
CA TYR A 39 -4.74 -1.04 19.64
C TYR A 39 -4.93 0.35 19.03
N ARG A 40 -5.22 1.35 19.86
CA ARG A 40 -5.55 2.72 19.44
C ARG A 40 -6.65 2.74 18.35
N ASN A 41 -6.32 3.23 17.16
CA ASN A 41 -7.19 3.28 15.98
C ASN A 41 -7.07 2.07 15.04
N TYR A 42 -6.38 1.03 15.46
CA TYR A 42 -6.21 -0.21 14.69
C TYR A 42 -7.04 -1.35 15.27
N GLU A 43 -7.72 -2.06 14.39
CA GLU A 43 -8.39 -3.32 14.68
C GLU A 43 -7.69 -4.40 13.86
N ILE A 44 -6.99 -5.29 14.54
CA ILE A 44 -6.13 -6.31 13.96
C ILE A 44 -6.82 -7.66 14.07
N TRP A 45 -6.88 -8.36 12.97
CA TRP A 45 -7.39 -9.71 12.86
C TRP A 45 -6.31 -10.64 12.31
N SER A 46 -6.28 -11.90 12.74
CA SER A 46 -5.29 -12.89 12.31
C SER A 46 -5.85 -14.30 12.38
N ASP A 47 -5.39 -15.16 11.48
CA ASP A 47 -5.63 -16.60 11.51
C ASP A 47 -4.64 -17.35 12.42
N GLN A 48 -3.76 -16.62 13.11
CA GLN A 48 -2.84 -17.12 14.12
C GLN A 48 -2.79 -16.15 15.30
N SER A 49 -2.26 -16.61 16.44
CA SER A 49 -2.10 -15.76 17.63
C SER A 49 -1.28 -14.52 17.32
N ILE A 50 -1.75 -13.37 17.80
CA ILE A 50 -1.10 -12.07 17.59
C ILE A 50 -0.17 -11.79 18.78
N PRO A 51 1.14 -11.73 18.58
CA PRO A 51 2.07 -11.46 19.67
C PRO A 51 1.95 -10.01 20.17
N PRO A 52 2.25 -9.74 21.47
CA PRO A 52 2.10 -8.41 22.07
C PRO A 52 2.97 -7.33 21.40
N GLN A 53 4.05 -7.72 20.71
CA GLN A 53 4.92 -6.84 19.95
C GLN A 53 4.20 -6.11 18.78
N ILE A 54 2.97 -6.51 18.43
CA ILE A 54 2.15 -5.79 17.46
C ILE A 54 1.98 -4.31 17.82
N SER A 55 1.96 -3.96 19.12
CA SER A 55 1.90 -2.58 19.56
C SER A 55 3.10 -1.76 19.09
N ASN A 56 4.31 -2.31 19.13
CA ASN A 56 5.52 -1.65 18.67
C ASN A 56 5.51 -1.43 17.15
N VAL A 57 5.03 -2.43 16.40
CA VAL A 57 4.84 -2.32 14.94
C VAL A 57 3.88 -1.18 14.61
N LEU A 58 2.75 -1.11 15.32
CA LEU A 58 1.72 -0.08 15.07
C LEU A 58 2.15 1.32 15.54
N ASP A 59 3.00 1.42 16.56
CA ASP A 59 3.62 2.69 16.94
C ASP A 59 4.58 3.18 15.87
N ASP A 60 5.33 2.28 15.22
CA ASP A 60 6.15 2.63 14.04
C ASP A 60 5.27 3.03 12.85
N VAL A 61 4.18 2.33 12.59
CA VAL A 61 3.19 2.75 11.57
C VAL A 61 2.74 4.18 11.82
N ASN A 62 2.35 4.52 13.05
CA ASN A 62 1.93 5.88 13.39
C ASN A 62 3.04 6.92 13.12
N ARG A 63 4.30 6.61 13.45
CA ARG A 63 5.44 7.51 13.16
C ARG A 63 5.61 7.76 11.66
N ARG A 64 5.43 6.73 10.83
CA ARG A 64 5.50 6.83 9.37
C ARG A 64 4.33 7.64 8.81
N LEU A 65 3.12 7.40 9.29
CA LEU A 65 1.92 8.11 8.85
C LEU A 65 1.95 9.63 9.11
N VAL A 66 2.77 10.12 10.04
CA VAL A 66 2.96 11.57 10.27
C VAL A 66 3.46 12.29 9.00
N ARG A 67 4.13 11.58 8.07
CA ARG A 67 4.55 12.15 6.78
C ARG A 67 3.36 12.51 5.85
N SER A 68 2.18 11.97 6.10
CA SER A 68 0.99 12.31 5.31
C SER A 68 0.32 13.58 5.84
N ASP A 69 0.24 14.61 5.01
CA ASP A 69 -0.54 15.83 5.27
C ASP A 69 -2.05 15.66 4.94
N LEU A 70 -2.45 14.49 4.40
CA LEU A 70 -3.86 14.13 4.15
C LEU A 70 -4.56 13.56 5.38
N GLN A 71 -3.90 13.47 6.52
CA GLN A 71 -4.49 12.89 7.73
C GLN A 71 -5.71 13.69 8.17
N GLY A 72 -6.87 13.06 8.06
CA GLY A 72 -8.08 13.47 8.77
C GLY A 72 -8.24 12.65 10.04
N GLU A 73 -8.90 13.25 11.05
CA GLU A 73 -9.06 12.74 12.40
C GLU A 73 -9.38 11.24 12.52
N ASN A 74 -8.70 10.57 13.48
CA ASN A 74 -9.04 9.31 14.19
C ASN A 74 -9.85 8.24 13.42
N LYS A 75 -9.53 7.95 12.17
CA LYS A 75 -10.23 6.92 11.42
C LYS A 75 -9.60 5.55 11.70
N LYS A 76 -10.43 4.60 12.08
CA LYS A 76 -10.01 3.22 12.33
C LYS A 76 -9.48 2.55 11.07
N PHE A 77 -8.43 1.74 11.22
CA PHE A 77 -7.91 0.84 10.21
C PHE A 77 -8.19 -0.61 10.63
N LYS A 78 -8.68 -1.42 9.70
CA LYS A 78 -8.79 -2.87 9.88
C LYS A 78 -7.66 -3.54 9.13
N ILE A 79 -6.88 -4.36 9.85
CA ILE A 79 -5.70 -5.04 9.34
C ILE A 79 -5.91 -6.54 9.53
N PHE A 80 -5.74 -7.31 8.48
CA PHE A 80 -5.92 -8.76 8.46
C PHE A 80 -4.59 -9.44 8.13
N PHE A 81 -4.03 -10.17 9.08
CA PHE A 81 -2.83 -10.98 8.87
C PHE A 81 -3.22 -12.33 8.27
N CYS A 82 -2.91 -12.51 7.00
CA CYS A 82 -3.15 -13.72 6.21
C CYS A 82 -1.89 -14.61 6.29
N ASN A 83 -1.72 -15.37 7.38
CA ASN A 83 -0.54 -16.24 7.54
C ASN A 83 -0.63 -17.47 6.61
N ALA A 84 -1.84 -17.95 6.31
CA ALA A 84 -2.05 -18.94 5.26
C ALA A 84 -2.12 -18.25 3.89
N SER A 85 -1.30 -18.70 2.92
CA SER A 85 -1.19 -18.09 1.58
C SER A 85 -2.51 -18.02 0.82
N TRP A 86 -3.40 -19.02 0.99
CA TRP A 86 -4.71 -18.99 0.35
C TRP A 86 -5.61 -17.84 0.81
N ARG A 87 -5.42 -17.34 2.05
CA ARG A 87 -6.15 -16.15 2.53
C ARG A 87 -5.66 -14.89 1.83
N LEU A 88 -4.34 -14.72 1.69
CA LEU A 88 -3.79 -13.59 0.95
C LEU A 88 -4.23 -13.63 -0.53
N TRP A 89 -4.22 -14.83 -1.13
CA TRP A 89 -4.72 -15.04 -2.49
C TRP A 89 -6.20 -14.66 -2.64
N LEU A 90 -7.03 -14.93 -1.60
CA LEU A 90 -8.46 -14.65 -1.63
C LEU A 90 -8.79 -13.18 -1.35
N TYR A 91 -8.15 -12.58 -0.33
CA TYR A 91 -8.49 -11.28 0.22
C TYR A 91 -7.60 -10.15 -0.26
N GLY A 92 -6.30 -10.41 -0.45
CA GLY A 92 -5.34 -9.48 -1.03
C GLY A 92 -5.53 -9.37 -2.53
N GLN A 93 -4.58 -8.88 -3.27
CA GLN A 93 -4.68 -8.60 -4.73
C GLN A 93 -5.42 -9.65 -5.60
N HIS A 94 -6.48 -10.19 -5.11
CA HIS A 94 -7.39 -11.16 -5.72
C HIS A 94 -6.66 -12.08 -6.72
N PHE A 95 -6.34 -13.29 -6.24
CA PHE A 95 -5.65 -14.34 -7.00
C PHE A 95 -4.12 -14.19 -7.12
N SER A 96 -3.46 -13.40 -6.28
CA SER A 96 -2.02 -13.40 -6.11
C SER A 96 -1.62 -13.49 -4.64
N ASP A 97 -0.56 -14.24 -4.34
CA ASP A 97 0.07 -14.32 -3.02
C ASP A 97 1.50 -13.74 -3.02
N GLN A 98 1.87 -13.02 -4.10
CA GLN A 98 3.23 -12.50 -4.28
C GLN A 98 3.45 -11.13 -3.63
N VAL A 99 2.39 -10.47 -3.19
CA VAL A 99 2.46 -9.15 -2.56
C VAL A 99 2.84 -9.22 -1.08
N GLY A 100 3.41 -8.16 -0.55
CA GLY A 100 3.69 -8.02 0.89
C GLY A 100 2.45 -7.68 1.70
N ALA A 101 1.66 -6.74 1.20
CA ALA A 101 0.36 -6.35 1.70
C ALA A 101 -0.48 -5.78 0.56
N ASP A 102 -1.76 -5.57 0.81
CA ASP A 102 -2.71 -4.98 -0.15
C ASP A 102 -3.82 -4.23 0.57
N ALA A 103 -4.27 -3.10 0.02
CA ALA A 103 -5.38 -2.31 0.53
C ALA A 103 -6.58 -2.35 -0.42
N ASP A 104 -7.70 -2.92 0.03
CA ASP A 104 -8.96 -2.73 -0.67
C ASP A 104 -9.47 -1.30 -0.49
N THR A 105 -9.18 -0.43 -1.42
CA THR A 105 -9.64 0.97 -1.39
C THR A 105 -11.08 1.14 -1.83
N ALA A 106 -11.61 0.20 -2.60
CA ALA A 106 -12.88 0.32 -3.31
C ALA A 106 -14.09 -0.07 -2.46
N VAL A 107 -14.03 -1.19 -1.74
CA VAL A 107 -15.19 -1.78 -1.06
C VAL A 107 -15.08 -1.65 0.46
N THR A 108 -14.13 -2.33 1.07
CA THR A 108 -14.06 -2.49 2.54
C THR A 108 -13.14 -1.49 3.22
N ARG A 109 -12.09 -1.04 2.54
CA ARG A 109 -10.96 -0.28 3.10
C ARG A 109 -10.20 -1.08 4.16
N ASN A 110 -10.13 -2.38 3.96
CA ASN A 110 -9.32 -3.28 4.76
C ASN A 110 -7.90 -3.33 4.21
N ILE A 111 -6.96 -3.64 5.09
CA ILE A 111 -5.55 -3.91 4.77
C ILE A 111 -5.32 -5.40 5.00
N TYR A 112 -4.83 -6.10 4.00
CA TYR A 112 -4.47 -7.50 4.07
C TYR A 112 -2.95 -7.64 4.02
N VAL A 113 -2.38 -8.30 5.02
CA VAL A 113 -0.94 -8.45 5.19
C VAL A 113 -0.59 -9.92 5.14
N ARG A 114 0.45 -10.28 4.37
CA ARG A 114 0.93 -11.66 4.30
C ARG A 114 1.54 -12.13 5.62
N ALA A 115 1.87 -13.42 5.68
CA ALA A 115 2.61 -14.03 6.79
C ALA A 115 3.81 -13.16 7.18
N SER A 116 3.93 -12.88 8.48
CA SER A 116 4.89 -11.92 9.03
C SER A 116 5.45 -12.40 10.36
N ASP A 117 6.71 -12.11 10.61
CA ASP A 117 7.30 -12.16 11.93
C ASP A 117 7.06 -10.80 12.62
N ILE A 118 5.96 -10.72 13.37
CA ILE A 118 5.53 -9.49 14.04
C ILE A 118 6.56 -9.09 15.12
N ALA A 119 7.18 -10.07 15.80
CA ALA A 119 8.15 -9.79 16.86
C ALA A 119 9.40 -9.09 16.31
N SER A 120 9.84 -9.48 15.13
CA SER A 120 10.98 -8.89 14.40
C SER A 120 10.59 -7.75 13.44
N ASN A 121 9.33 -7.32 13.43
CA ASN A 121 8.81 -6.31 12.50
C ASN A 121 9.15 -6.62 11.03
N ARG A 122 8.96 -7.87 10.58
CA ARG A 122 9.40 -8.34 9.28
C ARG A 122 8.30 -9.11 8.53
N ILE A 123 8.16 -8.85 7.24
CA ILE A 123 7.37 -9.66 6.32
C ILE A 123 8.14 -10.95 5.97
N LEU A 124 7.42 -12.06 5.82
CA LEU A 124 7.97 -13.34 5.34
C LEU A 124 7.67 -13.48 3.84
N PRO A 125 8.70 -13.38 2.96
CA PRO A 125 8.48 -13.46 1.51
C PRO A 125 8.10 -14.88 1.07
N PRO A 126 7.45 -15.04 -0.11
CA PRO A 126 7.17 -16.35 -0.68
C PRO A 126 8.47 -17.13 -0.91
N GLY A 127 8.50 -18.40 -0.51
CA GLY A 127 9.68 -19.25 -0.70
C GLY A 127 10.86 -18.99 0.23
N GLY A 128 10.73 -18.05 1.17
CA GLY A 128 11.79 -17.66 2.10
C GLY A 128 12.82 -16.68 1.50
N GLY A 129 13.86 -16.36 2.26
CA GLY A 129 14.87 -15.37 1.88
C GLY A 129 14.56 -13.95 2.37
N ASP A 130 15.26 -12.96 1.81
CA ASP A 130 15.10 -11.55 2.15
C ASP A 130 14.38 -10.79 1.03
N LEU A 131 13.57 -9.83 1.42
CA LEU A 131 12.99 -8.86 0.48
C LEU A 131 14.06 -7.88 -0.02
N ALA A 132 13.89 -7.39 -1.24
CA ALA A 132 14.67 -6.25 -1.69
C ALA A 132 14.49 -5.07 -0.74
N ASP A 133 15.60 -4.42 -0.36
CA ASP A 133 15.63 -3.32 0.63
C ASP A 133 14.97 -3.68 1.98
N ALA A 134 15.12 -4.92 2.45
CA ALA A 134 14.46 -5.43 3.66
C ALA A 134 14.64 -4.53 4.88
N ALA A 135 15.82 -3.92 5.05
CA ALA A 135 16.12 -3.00 6.15
C ALA A 135 15.26 -1.72 6.12
N GLN A 136 14.90 -1.24 4.94
CA GLN A 136 14.06 -0.05 4.74
C GLN A 136 12.56 -0.39 4.59
N ARG A 137 12.23 -1.68 4.51
CA ARG A 137 10.87 -2.19 4.30
C ARG A 137 10.47 -3.18 5.40
N PRO A 138 10.45 -2.77 6.68
CA PRO A 138 9.92 -3.58 7.77
C PRO A 138 8.40 -3.82 7.59
N LEU A 139 7.79 -4.69 8.40
CA LEU A 139 6.34 -4.93 8.41
C LEU A 139 5.54 -3.62 8.57
N SER A 140 6.01 -2.74 9.44
CA SER A 140 5.40 -1.42 9.65
C SER A 140 5.40 -0.52 8.42
N TYR A 141 6.42 -0.62 7.53
CA TYR A 141 6.42 0.05 6.25
C TYR A 141 5.24 -0.41 5.39
N PHE A 142 5.05 -1.73 5.24
CA PHE A 142 3.95 -2.26 4.41
C PHE A 142 2.58 -1.82 4.94
N ILE A 143 2.37 -1.89 6.25
CA ILE A 143 1.12 -1.43 6.86
C ILE A 143 0.90 0.08 6.64
N ALA A 144 1.94 0.90 6.78
CA ALA A 144 1.85 2.34 6.57
C ALA A 144 1.62 2.69 5.10
N HIS A 145 2.24 1.97 4.16
CA HIS A 145 2.03 2.08 2.72
C HIS A 145 0.56 1.82 2.37
N GLU A 146 0.00 0.70 2.82
CA GLU A 146 -1.41 0.37 2.56
C GLU A 146 -2.38 1.33 3.27
N ALA A 147 -2.03 1.78 4.47
CA ALA A 147 -2.80 2.80 5.16
C ALA A 147 -2.82 4.14 4.40
N ALA A 148 -1.73 4.50 3.71
CA ALA A 148 -1.70 5.68 2.85
C ALA A 148 -2.69 5.57 1.69
N HIS A 149 -2.80 4.41 1.02
CA HIS A 149 -3.84 4.18 0.01
C HIS A 149 -5.24 4.37 0.58
N ILE A 150 -5.51 3.85 1.79
CA ILE A 150 -6.81 4.05 2.47
C ILE A 150 -7.05 5.53 2.79
N ILE A 151 -6.03 6.28 3.22
CA ILE A 151 -6.13 7.72 3.49
C ILE A 151 -6.49 8.47 2.21
N VAL A 152 -5.81 8.20 1.10
CA VAL A 152 -6.09 8.78 -0.22
C VAL A 152 -7.53 8.45 -0.65
N ALA A 153 -7.95 7.17 -0.51
CA ALA A 153 -9.31 6.76 -0.86
C ALA A 153 -10.39 7.39 0.02
N ARG A 154 -10.07 7.73 1.26
CA ARG A 154 -11.00 8.47 2.15
C ARG A 154 -11.14 9.92 1.75
N GLN A 155 -10.07 10.54 1.26
CA GLN A 155 -10.03 11.95 0.87
C GLN A 155 -10.61 12.18 -0.53
N PHE A 156 -10.26 11.33 -1.50
CA PHE A 156 -10.53 11.55 -2.91
C PHE A 156 -11.53 10.56 -3.55
N GLY A 157 -12.05 9.64 -2.74
CA GLY A 157 -13.08 8.68 -3.16
C GLY A 157 -12.53 7.26 -3.39
N ARG A 158 -13.46 6.31 -3.53
CA ARG A 158 -13.13 4.87 -3.55
C ARG A 158 -12.45 4.39 -4.82
N LEU A 159 -12.56 5.13 -5.91
CA LEU A 159 -12.03 4.75 -7.23
C LEU A 159 -10.67 5.39 -7.53
N VAL A 160 -9.91 5.75 -6.50
CA VAL A 160 -8.60 6.43 -6.64
C VAL A 160 -7.61 5.64 -7.48
N SER A 161 -7.55 4.33 -7.35
CA SER A 161 -6.65 3.45 -8.12
C SER A 161 -6.94 3.45 -9.63
N PHE A 162 -8.16 3.85 -10.04
CA PHE A 162 -8.52 4.02 -11.46
C PHE A 162 -8.41 5.47 -11.93
N ARG A 163 -8.42 6.42 -10.99
CA ARG A 163 -8.45 7.85 -11.30
C ARG A 163 -7.06 8.45 -11.42
N TYR A 164 -6.12 7.99 -10.62
CA TYR A 164 -4.78 8.57 -10.53
C TYR A 164 -3.74 7.67 -11.19
N PRO A 165 -2.66 8.26 -11.73
CA PRO A 165 -1.57 7.47 -12.30
C PRO A 165 -0.84 6.67 -11.22
N GLU A 166 -0.35 5.48 -11.59
CA GLU A 166 0.34 4.55 -10.72
C GLU A 166 1.50 5.22 -9.97
N TRP A 167 2.32 6.02 -10.69
CA TRP A 167 3.45 6.71 -10.05
C TRP A 167 3.05 7.60 -8.88
N LEU A 168 1.84 8.19 -8.93
CA LEU A 168 1.35 9.05 -7.85
C LEU A 168 0.81 8.20 -6.70
N MET A 169 0.03 7.17 -6.99
CA MET A 169 -0.56 6.30 -5.98
C MET A 169 0.53 5.56 -5.19
N GLU A 170 1.40 4.85 -5.91
CA GLU A 170 2.47 4.05 -5.30
C GLU A 170 3.60 4.94 -4.75
N GLY A 171 3.92 6.01 -5.44
CA GLY A 171 4.94 6.97 -4.98
C GLY A 171 4.56 7.67 -3.69
N TYR A 172 3.29 8.06 -3.53
CA TYR A 172 2.81 8.66 -2.29
C TYR A 172 2.72 7.64 -1.15
N ALA A 173 2.27 6.43 -1.43
CA ALA A 173 2.22 5.36 -0.45
C ALA A 173 3.64 4.98 0.03
N ASP A 174 4.63 4.90 -0.88
CA ASP A 174 6.03 4.64 -0.53
C ASP A 174 6.66 5.82 0.24
N TYR A 175 6.34 7.06 -0.12
CA TYR A 175 6.76 8.27 0.60
C TYR A 175 6.30 8.26 2.07
N VAL A 176 5.04 7.93 2.31
CA VAL A 176 4.47 7.79 3.65
C VAL A 176 5.04 6.55 4.33
N GLY A 177 5.07 5.42 3.65
CA GLY A 177 5.54 4.13 4.16
C GLY A 177 6.99 4.18 4.64
N LYS A 178 7.88 4.86 3.93
CA LYS A 178 9.27 5.05 4.35
C LYS A 178 9.44 6.04 5.50
N GLY A 179 8.48 6.92 5.74
CA GLY A 179 8.46 7.76 6.95
C GLY A 179 9.64 8.70 7.11
N GLY A 180 10.41 8.94 6.06
CA GLY A 180 11.65 9.75 6.06
C GLY A 180 12.91 8.95 5.75
N ASP A 181 12.85 7.64 5.69
CA ASP A 181 13.96 6.74 5.35
C ASP A 181 14.22 6.72 3.82
N PHE A 182 14.31 7.89 3.20
CA PHE A 182 14.55 8.03 1.77
C PHE A 182 15.62 9.09 1.51
N ASP A 183 16.78 8.66 1.02
CA ASP A 183 17.84 9.55 0.59
C ASP A 183 17.50 10.14 -0.79
N PHE A 184 16.98 11.37 -0.79
CA PHE A 184 16.60 12.07 -2.00
C PHE A 184 17.79 12.29 -2.94
N ASP A 185 18.95 12.70 -2.44
CA ASP A 185 20.11 13.06 -3.26
C ASP A 185 20.70 11.81 -3.94
N GLU A 186 20.79 10.69 -3.22
CA GLU A 186 21.24 9.42 -3.80
C GLU A 186 20.23 8.90 -4.84
N ASN A 187 18.93 8.90 -4.55
CA ASN A 187 17.92 8.45 -5.51
C ASN A 187 17.85 9.39 -6.73
N TYR A 188 18.08 10.68 -6.52
CA TYR A 188 18.18 11.63 -7.62
C TYR A 188 19.44 11.38 -8.48
N ARG A 189 20.58 11.05 -7.87
CA ARG A 189 21.79 10.61 -8.58
C ARG A 189 21.53 9.36 -9.42
N LEU A 190 20.88 8.34 -8.85
CA LEU A 190 20.49 7.12 -9.55
C LEU A 190 19.55 7.40 -10.73
N PHE A 191 18.61 8.32 -10.57
CA PHE A 191 17.74 8.78 -11.65
C PHE A 191 18.55 9.38 -12.80
N ARG A 192 19.51 10.26 -12.51
CA ARG A 192 20.33 10.92 -13.52
C ARG A 192 21.21 9.98 -14.34
N ILE A 193 21.69 8.90 -13.75
CA ILE A 193 22.47 7.88 -14.46
C ILE A 193 21.61 6.78 -15.07
N HIS A 194 20.28 6.95 -15.09
CA HIS A 194 19.32 5.97 -15.59
C HIS A 194 19.50 4.58 -14.97
N SER A 195 19.75 4.52 -13.65
CA SER A 195 19.93 3.26 -12.94
C SER A 195 18.67 2.39 -13.02
N PRO A 196 18.80 1.08 -13.31
CA PRO A 196 17.69 0.13 -13.27
C PRO A 196 16.95 0.09 -11.92
N GLN A 197 17.60 0.49 -10.83
CA GLN A 197 16.97 0.59 -9.50
C GLN A 197 15.83 1.59 -9.43
N MET A 198 15.79 2.57 -10.34
CA MET A 198 14.73 3.58 -10.43
C MET A 198 13.52 3.14 -11.26
N ASP A 199 13.64 2.02 -11.96
CA ASP A 199 12.57 1.41 -12.73
C ASP A 199 11.89 0.31 -11.91
N PHE A 200 10.60 0.49 -11.62
CA PHE A 200 9.80 -0.47 -10.87
C PHE A 200 9.77 -1.85 -11.52
N GLN A 201 9.66 -1.91 -12.86
CA GLN A 201 9.57 -3.17 -13.58
C GLN A 201 10.86 -4.01 -13.48
N GLN A 202 11.99 -3.37 -13.24
CA GLN A 202 13.29 -4.03 -13.12
C GLN A 202 13.67 -4.32 -11.67
N SER A 203 13.36 -3.40 -10.77
CA SER A 203 13.79 -3.48 -9.37
C SER A 203 12.73 -4.03 -8.41
N GLY A 204 11.45 -3.95 -8.76
CA GLY A 204 10.33 -4.19 -7.84
C GLY A 204 10.21 -3.14 -6.72
N LEU A 205 10.90 -1.99 -6.86
CA LEU A 205 10.96 -0.92 -5.87
C LEU A 205 10.35 0.38 -6.41
N TYR A 206 9.57 1.07 -5.60
CA TYR A 206 8.92 2.33 -5.97
C TYR A 206 9.83 3.57 -5.91
N ARG A 207 11.16 3.39 -5.95
CA ARG A 207 12.14 4.49 -5.80
C ARG A 207 11.92 5.64 -6.77
N GLY A 208 11.65 5.34 -8.05
CA GLY A 208 11.39 6.35 -9.09
C GLY A 208 10.08 7.10 -8.84
N PHE A 209 9.06 6.42 -8.36
CA PHE A 209 7.76 7.00 -8.02
C PHE A 209 7.87 7.87 -6.76
N HIS A 210 8.54 7.36 -5.72
CA HIS A 210 8.85 8.11 -4.50
C HIS A 210 9.61 9.40 -4.81
N LEU A 211 10.65 9.33 -5.65
CA LEU A 211 11.46 10.50 -6.02
C LEU A 211 10.59 11.62 -6.63
N ARG A 212 9.62 11.27 -7.48
CA ARG A 212 8.67 12.23 -8.07
C ARG A 212 7.84 12.92 -6.99
N VAL A 213 7.30 12.16 -6.05
CA VAL A 213 6.48 12.68 -4.95
C VAL A 213 7.33 13.54 -4.01
N ALA A 214 8.51 13.07 -3.60
CA ALA A 214 9.43 13.81 -2.75
C ALA A 214 9.91 15.13 -3.40
N LEU A 215 10.11 15.15 -4.72
CA LEU A 215 10.41 16.38 -5.44
C LEU A 215 9.29 17.42 -5.26
N LEU A 216 8.03 17.00 -5.42
CA LEU A 216 6.89 17.92 -5.30
C LEU A 216 6.67 18.38 -3.86
N LEU A 217 6.65 17.44 -2.90
CA LEU A 217 6.36 17.74 -1.49
C LEU A 217 7.54 18.44 -0.80
N ASP A 218 8.74 17.84 -0.82
CA ASP A 218 9.86 18.28 0.01
C ASP A 218 10.71 19.38 -0.67
N LYS A 219 10.73 19.44 -2.02
CA LYS A 219 11.58 20.41 -2.75
C LYS A 219 10.79 21.53 -3.41
N GLN A 220 9.55 21.30 -3.82
CA GLN A 220 8.70 22.31 -4.44
C GLN A 220 7.65 22.89 -3.47
N GLY A 221 7.50 22.31 -2.27
CA GLY A 221 6.58 22.79 -1.24
C GLY A 221 5.09 22.59 -1.58
N TRP A 222 4.76 21.63 -2.46
CA TRP A 222 3.38 21.26 -2.71
C TRP A 222 2.81 20.49 -1.52
N THR A 223 1.49 20.56 -1.35
CA THR A 223 0.77 19.65 -0.46
C THR A 223 0.33 18.41 -1.23
N ALA A 224 0.13 17.29 -0.53
CA ALA A 224 -0.43 16.10 -1.16
C ALA A 224 -1.80 16.39 -1.78
N LYS A 225 -2.62 17.22 -1.11
CA LYS A 225 -3.91 17.66 -1.66
C LYS A 225 -3.74 18.30 -3.04
N GLN A 226 -2.79 19.22 -3.21
CA GLN A 226 -2.53 19.88 -4.50
C GLN A 226 -2.08 18.88 -5.58
N ILE A 227 -1.23 17.91 -5.20
CA ILE A 227 -0.75 16.89 -6.16
C ILE A 227 -1.91 16.00 -6.63
N PHE A 228 -2.81 15.58 -5.75
CA PHE A 228 -3.96 14.75 -6.10
C PHE A 228 -5.07 15.53 -6.82
N GLU A 229 -5.26 16.81 -6.54
CA GLU A 229 -6.23 17.65 -7.26
C GLU A 229 -5.75 18.02 -8.66
N HIS A 230 -4.44 18.19 -8.86
CA HIS A 230 -3.81 18.60 -10.11
C HIS A 230 -2.57 17.76 -10.44
N PRO A 231 -2.71 16.44 -10.67
CA PRO A 231 -1.57 15.57 -10.89
C PRO A 231 -0.81 15.96 -12.16
N PRO A 232 0.51 16.21 -12.04
CA PRO A 232 1.33 16.44 -13.23
C PRO A 232 1.35 15.23 -14.15
N SER A 233 1.36 15.45 -15.45
CA SER A 233 1.59 14.36 -16.42
C SER A 233 3.01 13.80 -16.29
N ASP A 234 3.24 12.56 -16.78
CA ASP A 234 4.58 11.96 -16.80
C ASP A 234 5.62 12.85 -17.48
N ASN A 235 5.25 13.49 -18.61
CA ASN A 235 6.14 14.41 -19.31
C ASN A 235 6.46 15.66 -18.47
N ALA A 236 5.48 16.20 -17.77
CA ALA A 236 5.70 17.34 -16.87
C ALA A 236 6.60 16.96 -15.69
N MET A 237 6.41 15.77 -15.10
CA MET A 237 7.27 15.26 -14.04
C MET A 237 8.71 15.04 -14.48
N ASN A 238 8.91 14.45 -15.67
CA ASN A 238 10.24 14.24 -16.23
C ASN A 238 10.94 15.59 -16.51
N ALA A 239 10.21 16.58 -17.02
CA ALA A 239 10.73 17.93 -17.22
C ALA A 239 11.12 18.61 -15.89
N LEU A 240 10.31 18.45 -14.83
CA LEU A 240 10.61 18.98 -13.49
C LEU A 240 11.87 18.35 -12.89
N LEU A 241 12.01 17.02 -12.99
CA LEU A 241 13.20 16.31 -12.53
C LEU A 241 14.45 16.74 -13.30
N THR A 242 14.36 16.89 -14.62
CA THR A 242 15.48 17.36 -15.46
C THR A 242 15.87 18.79 -15.11
N LYS A 243 14.89 19.68 -14.96
CA LYS A 243 15.12 21.08 -14.58
C LYS A 243 15.74 21.21 -13.18
N PHE A 244 15.34 20.37 -12.24
CA PHE A 244 15.91 20.36 -10.90
C PHE A 244 17.44 20.12 -10.91
N ALA A 245 17.93 19.30 -11.87
CA ALA A 245 19.36 19.06 -12.07
C ALA A 245 20.15 20.29 -12.45
N THR A 246 19.52 21.20 -13.19
CA THR A 246 20.21 22.39 -13.75
C THR A 246 20.11 23.63 -12.87
N SER A 247 19.29 23.57 -11.82
CA SER A 247 19.22 24.66 -10.83
C SER A 247 20.50 24.71 -10.01
N PRO A 248 21.22 25.85 -9.96
CA PRO A 248 22.37 25.97 -9.07
C PRO A 248 21.92 25.72 -7.63
N LYS A 249 22.64 24.84 -6.89
CA LYS A 249 22.45 24.73 -5.44
C LYS A 249 22.47 26.16 -4.91
N SER A 250 21.37 26.62 -4.31
CA SER A 250 21.42 27.85 -3.53
C SER A 250 22.51 27.66 -2.50
N ALA A 251 23.56 28.44 -2.61
CA ALA A 251 24.65 28.43 -1.65
C ALA A 251 24.02 28.61 -0.26
N ASP A 252 24.27 27.62 0.61
CA ASP A 252 23.85 27.65 1.99
C ASP A 252 24.20 29.01 2.57
N SER A 253 23.19 29.79 2.90
CA SER A 253 23.34 30.94 3.78
C SER A 253 23.56 30.38 5.18
N HIS A 254 24.76 30.55 5.66
CA HIS A 254 25.25 30.32 7.04
C HIS A 254 24.32 30.90 8.12
#